data_5ee6d5655556c2d89f4b57a52be2d0c3
#
_entry.id   5ee6d5655556c2d89f4b57a52be2d0c3
#
_cell.length_a   1.000
_cell.length_b   1.000
_cell.length_c   1.000
_cell.angle_alpha   90.00
_cell.angle_beta   90.00
_cell.angle_gamma   90.00
#
_symmetry.space_group_name_H-M   'P 1'
#
loop_
_entity.id
_entity.type
_entity.pdbx_description
1 polymer ?
#
loop_
_entity_poly.entity_id
_entity_poly.type
_entity_poly.pdbx_seq_one_letter_code
_entity_poly.pdbx_strand_id
1 'polypeptide(L)'
;DFQNDKPIVLTEKEIMLAPIDVSAKTKQLKTLKGKGIRFVGATLYFTPEEMKEQKEIPQTIGDFVNLKTNWVATEFHITCIKNNTEKAVFRLNFFQMNNQEMIPLTEKPIYITIPKTESKIDVVEKFRVPIPKGKIWIELQPIDIQGGEKARIVFPVSRSIGYARYDTTFEKIPLGAGLSFAIKGFSE
;
A
#
# COMPACT_ATOMS: atom_id res chain seq x y z
N ASP A 1 -4.20 70.75 -16.18
CA ASP A 1 -3.07 70.35 -17.00
C ASP A 1 -2.38 69.12 -16.40
N PHE A 2 -2.80 67.97 -16.88
CA PHE A 2 -2.13 66.70 -16.59
C PHE A 2 -1.34 66.35 -17.83
N GLN A 3 -0.04 66.53 -17.79
CA GLN A 3 0.90 65.94 -18.73
C GLN A 3 2.15 65.53 -17.98
N ASN A 4 2.25 64.25 -17.72
CA ASN A 4 3.56 63.59 -17.49
C ASN A 4 3.44 62.12 -17.82
N ASP A 5 3.13 61.79 -19.08
CA ASP A 5 3.31 60.47 -19.64
C ASP A 5 4.80 60.21 -19.94
N LYS A 6 5.55 59.87 -18.92
CA LYS A 6 6.86 59.23 -19.17
C LYS A 6 6.62 57.74 -19.39
N PRO A 7 7.01 57.20 -20.53
CA PRO A 7 6.92 55.74 -20.76
C PRO A 7 7.75 54.98 -19.72
N ILE A 8 7.09 54.05 -19.04
CA ILE A 8 7.75 53.12 -18.15
C ILE A 8 8.49 52.12 -19.02
N VAL A 9 9.81 52.25 -19.14
CA VAL A 9 10.67 51.27 -19.84
C VAL A 9 10.94 50.13 -18.88
N LEU A 10 10.28 48.98 -19.07
CA LEU A 10 10.61 47.74 -18.41
C LEU A 10 11.86 47.14 -19.02
N THR A 11 12.99 47.17 -18.31
CA THR A 11 14.19 46.45 -18.69
C THR A 11 14.07 45.01 -18.18
N GLU A 12 14.03 44.05 -19.08
CA GLU A 12 14.16 42.62 -18.72
C GLU A 12 15.50 42.39 -18.05
N LYS A 13 15.48 42.02 -16.78
CA LYS A 13 16.68 41.61 -16.06
C LYS A 13 16.75 40.09 -16.13
N GLU A 14 17.58 39.58 -17.00
CA GLU A 14 17.92 38.13 -16.96
C GLU A 14 18.53 37.79 -15.60
N ILE A 15 17.80 37.00 -14.81
CA ILE A 15 18.32 36.38 -13.60
C ILE A 15 18.90 35.04 -14.01
N MET A 16 20.18 34.96 -14.26
CA MET A 16 20.88 33.68 -14.38
C MET A 16 20.89 33.01 -13.00
N LEU A 17 20.06 32.01 -12.84
CA LEU A 17 20.13 31.13 -11.69
C LEU A 17 21.40 30.30 -11.80
N ALA A 18 22.22 30.28 -10.75
CA ALA A 18 23.38 29.40 -10.68
C ALA A 18 22.92 27.94 -10.87
N PRO A 19 23.65 27.11 -11.62
CA PRO A 19 23.31 25.70 -11.78
C PRO A 19 23.26 25.05 -10.40
N ILE A 20 22.07 24.55 -10.03
CA ILE A 20 21.91 23.76 -8.83
C ILE A 20 22.44 22.37 -9.16
N ASP A 21 23.59 22.04 -8.60
CA ASP A 21 24.17 20.70 -8.70
C ASP A 21 23.32 19.75 -7.82
N VAL A 22 22.27 19.17 -8.42
CA VAL A 22 21.45 18.16 -7.77
C VAL A 22 22.19 16.83 -7.85
N SER A 23 23.20 16.65 -7.03
CA SER A 23 23.78 15.33 -6.78
C SER A 23 22.76 14.50 -5.98
N ALA A 24 21.77 13.94 -6.65
CA ALA A 24 20.86 12.97 -6.05
C ALA A 24 21.68 11.73 -5.69
N LYS A 25 22.14 11.62 -4.46
CA LYS A 25 22.56 10.33 -3.91
C LYS A 25 21.37 9.41 -4.07
N THR A 26 21.45 8.47 -5.02
CA THR A 26 20.41 7.48 -5.27
C THR A 26 20.19 6.71 -3.98
N LYS A 27 19.16 7.07 -3.22
CA LYS A 27 18.84 6.36 -1.98
C LYS A 27 18.51 4.93 -2.37
N GLN A 28 19.27 3.98 -1.84
CA GLN A 28 19.03 2.56 -2.11
C GLN A 28 17.69 2.14 -1.52
N LEU A 29 16.86 1.52 -2.35
CA LEU A 29 15.57 0.99 -1.97
C LEU A 29 15.76 -0.14 -0.94
N LYS A 30 15.15 -0.01 0.24
CA LYS A 30 15.21 -0.97 1.33
C LYS A 30 13.85 -1.61 1.57
N THR A 31 13.84 -2.76 2.21
CA THR A 31 12.62 -3.45 2.62
C THR A 31 12.19 -2.95 4.00
N LEU A 32 11.05 -2.30 4.07
CA LEU A 32 10.38 -1.92 5.31
C LEU A 32 9.67 -3.13 5.94
N LYS A 33 8.94 -3.90 5.12
CA LYS A 33 8.29 -5.15 5.48
C LYS A 33 8.54 -6.18 4.39
N GLY A 34 9.05 -7.34 4.74
CA GLY A 34 9.27 -8.45 3.81
C GLY A 34 8.06 -9.37 3.68
N LYS A 35 8.01 -10.16 2.61
CA LYS A 35 6.96 -11.16 2.36
C LYS A 35 6.87 -12.25 3.44
N GLY A 36 7.89 -12.40 4.27
CA GLY A 36 8.00 -13.48 5.25
C GLY A 36 8.38 -14.84 4.61
N ILE A 37 8.50 -15.86 5.45
CA ILE A 37 8.75 -17.24 5.00
C ILE A 37 7.41 -17.82 4.53
N ARG A 38 7.35 -18.38 3.33
CA ARG A 38 6.13 -18.98 2.79
C ARG A 38 5.66 -20.15 3.68
N PHE A 39 4.37 -20.14 4.00
CA PHE A 39 3.72 -21.26 4.66
C PHE A 39 3.29 -22.27 3.57
N VAL A 40 3.98 -23.42 3.53
CA VAL A 40 3.68 -24.46 2.54
C VAL A 40 2.33 -25.11 2.87
N GLY A 41 1.45 -25.23 1.86
CA GLY A 41 0.14 -25.88 1.99
C GLY A 41 -0.99 -24.94 2.51
N ALA A 42 -0.70 -23.67 2.78
CA ALA A 42 -1.73 -22.70 3.15
C ALA A 42 -1.85 -21.60 2.10
N THR A 43 -3.09 -21.20 1.82
CA THR A 43 -3.43 -20.08 0.95
C THR A 43 -4.56 -19.27 1.57
N LEU A 44 -4.59 -17.99 1.25
CA LEU A 44 -5.71 -17.11 1.51
C LEU A 44 -6.45 -16.87 0.19
N TYR A 45 -7.76 -16.88 0.21
CA TYR A 45 -8.55 -16.58 -0.99
C TYR A 45 -9.65 -15.57 -0.66
N PHE A 46 -10.14 -14.91 -1.70
CA PHE A 46 -11.30 -14.04 -1.67
C PHE A 46 -12.22 -14.42 -2.81
N THR A 47 -13.51 -14.43 -2.55
CA THR A 47 -14.55 -14.75 -3.52
C THR A 47 -15.54 -13.59 -3.68
N PRO A 48 -16.26 -13.50 -4.83
CA PRO A 48 -17.34 -12.52 -4.97
C PRO A 48 -18.49 -12.72 -3.98
N GLU A 49 -18.77 -13.97 -3.58
CA GLU A 49 -19.83 -14.28 -2.60
C GLU A 49 -19.51 -13.74 -1.23
N GLU A 50 -18.31 -14.02 -0.73
CA GLU A 50 -17.82 -13.48 0.54
C GLU A 50 -17.90 -11.95 0.58
N MET A 51 -17.69 -11.26 -0.55
CA MET A 51 -17.84 -9.81 -0.63
C MET A 51 -19.30 -9.34 -0.50
N LYS A 52 -20.29 -10.15 -0.86
CA LYS A 52 -21.71 -9.81 -0.74
C LYS A 52 -22.24 -10.04 0.67
N GLU A 53 -21.74 -11.04 1.34
CA GLU A 53 -22.22 -11.46 2.67
C GLU A 53 -21.61 -10.72 3.85
N GLN A 54 -20.84 -9.68 3.63
CA GLN A 54 -20.13 -8.69 4.48
C GLN A 54 -20.14 -8.85 6.03
N LYS A 55 -20.87 -9.81 6.61
CA LYS A 55 -21.03 -9.96 8.08
C LYS A 55 -20.00 -10.89 8.72
N GLU A 56 -19.41 -11.82 7.97
CA GLU A 56 -18.50 -12.85 8.51
C GLU A 56 -17.07 -12.77 7.97
N ILE A 57 -16.78 -11.84 7.04
CA ILE A 57 -15.47 -11.74 6.42
C ILE A 57 -14.66 -10.64 7.05
N PRO A 58 -13.35 -10.87 7.26
CA PRO A 58 -12.45 -9.80 7.65
C PRO A 58 -12.57 -8.64 6.67
N GLN A 59 -12.94 -7.47 7.17
CA GLN A 59 -12.98 -6.27 6.32
C GLN A 59 -11.62 -6.00 5.70
N THR A 60 -10.53 -6.34 6.40
CA THR A 60 -9.15 -6.16 5.91
C THR A 60 -8.22 -7.23 6.49
N ILE A 61 -7.10 -7.46 5.80
CA ILE A 61 -6.03 -8.34 6.28
C ILE A 61 -4.72 -7.56 6.24
N GLY A 62 -3.96 -7.62 7.31
CA GLY A 62 -2.72 -6.88 7.39
C GLY A 62 -1.77 -7.33 8.49
N ASP A 63 -0.75 -6.51 8.69
CA ASP A 63 0.30 -6.72 9.69
C ASP A 63 0.63 -5.43 10.43
N PHE A 64 1.06 -5.57 11.69
CA PHE A 64 1.69 -4.49 12.43
C PHE A 64 3.20 -4.47 12.17
N VAL A 65 3.74 -3.27 11.95
CA VAL A 65 5.18 -3.03 11.82
C VAL A 65 5.61 -1.96 12.82
N ASN A 66 6.68 -2.23 13.59
CA ASN A 66 7.25 -1.26 14.50
C ASN A 66 8.49 -0.62 13.87
N LEU A 67 8.42 0.67 13.57
CA LEU A 67 9.48 1.42 12.93
C LEU A 67 10.28 2.24 13.96
N LYS A 68 11.61 2.13 13.89
CA LYS A 68 12.53 2.89 14.75
C LYS A 68 12.83 4.29 14.18
N THR A 69 12.68 4.48 12.88
CA THR A 69 12.94 5.72 12.13
C THR A 69 11.78 6.02 11.21
N ASN A 70 11.72 7.25 10.70
CA ASN A 70 10.77 7.60 9.65
C ASN A 70 11.16 6.91 8.34
N TRP A 71 10.16 6.67 7.51
CA TRP A 71 10.30 6.05 6.18
C TRP A 71 9.47 6.79 5.14
N VAL A 72 9.86 6.61 3.90
CA VAL A 72 8.99 6.88 2.74
C VAL A 72 8.78 5.56 2.02
N ALA A 73 7.58 5.00 2.13
CA ALA A 73 7.19 3.80 1.39
C ALA A 73 6.89 4.16 -0.06
N THR A 74 7.38 3.34 -1.01
CA THR A 74 7.28 3.64 -2.45
C THR A 74 6.80 2.48 -3.30
N GLU A 75 6.87 1.25 -2.78
CA GLU A 75 6.43 0.06 -3.52
C GLU A 75 5.74 -0.94 -2.60
N PHE A 76 4.65 -1.49 -3.10
CA PHE A 76 3.97 -2.67 -2.56
C PHE A 76 4.18 -3.85 -3.51
N HIS A 77 4.54 -5.00 -2.96
CA HIS A 77 4.76 -6.22 -3.71
C HIS A 77 3.89 -7.32 -3.16
N ILE A 78 3.04 -7.92 -3.99
CA ILE A 78 2.25 -9.09 -3.63
C ILE A 78 2.35 -10.14 -4.72
N THR A 79 2.35 -11.40 -4.31
CA THR A 79 2.28 -12.53 -5.24
C THR A 79 0.84 -13.02 -5.28
N CYS A 80 0.25 -13.16 -6.46
CA CYS A 80 -1.00 -13.87 -6.68
C CYS A 80 -0.68 -15.26 -7.24
N ILE A 81 -1.28 -16.31 -6.68
CA ILE A 81 -1.09 -17.70 -7.16
C ILE A 81 -1.99 -17.97 -8.35
N LYS A 82 -3.25 -17.53 -8.24
CA LYS A 82 -4.29 -17.70 -9.25
C LYS A 82 -5.35 -16.62 -9.05
N ASN A 83 -5.88 -16.09 -10.14
CA ASN A 83 -7.03 -15.19 -10.15
C ASN A 83 -7.91 -15.51 -11.36
N ASN A 84 -9.05 -16.15 -11.14
CA ASN A 84 -10.06 -16.41 -12.18
C ASN A 84 -11.29 -15.50 -12.04
N THR A 85 -11.20 -14.42 -11.25
CA THR A 85 -12.23 -13.38 -11.16
C THR A 85 -12.26 -12.53 -12.44
N GLU A 86 -13.37 -11.86 -12.69
CA GLU A 86 -13.49 -10.88 -13.78
C GLU A 86 -12.84 -9.55 -13.39
N LYS A 87 -12.92 -9.20 -12.11
CA LYS A 87 -12.33 -8.02 -11.52
C LYS A 87 -11.85 -8.31 -10.10
N ALA A 88 -10.68 -7.83 -9.75
CA ALA A 88 -10.13 -7.91 -8.40
C ALA A 88 -9.40 -6.62 -8.07
N VAL A 89 -10.01 -5.77 -7.26
CA VAL A 89 -9.46 -4.49 -6.80
C VAL A 89 -9.39 -4.50 -5.29
N PHE A 90 -8.22 -4.18 -4.79
CA PHE A 90 -7.94 -4.01 -3.37
C PHE A 90 -7.50 -2.58 -3.08
N ARG A 91 -7.64 -2.14 -1.84
CA ARG A 91 -7.08 -0.89 -1.34
C ARG A 91 -5.97 -1.19 -0.33
N LEU A 92 -4.82 -0.58 -0.53
CA LEU A 92 -3.71 -0.61 0.42
C LEU A 92 -3.83 0.60 1.35
N ASN A 93 -3.92 0.34 2.64
CA ASN A 93 -4.03 1.36 3.67
C ASN A 93 -2.83 1.31 4.61
N PHE A 94 -2.44 2.49 5.09
CA PHE A 94 -1.42 2.68 6.12
C PHE A 94 -2.00 3.53 7.24
N PHE A 95 -1.85 3.07 8.47
CA PHE A 95 -2.30 3.82 9.66
C PHE A 95 -1.18 3.87 10.70
N GLN A 96 -1.00 5.02 11.30
CA GLN A 96 -0.24 5.13 12.54
C GLN A 96 -1.17 4.73 13.69
N MET A 97 -0.67 3.84 14.57
CA MET A 97 -1.41 3.42 15.76
C MET A 97 -0.99 4.30 16.94
N ASN A 98 -1.91 5.11 17.44
CA ASN A 98 -1.73 5.90 18.65
C ASN A 98 -2.69 5.37 19.72
N ASN A 99 -2.19 4.55 20.64
CA ASN A 99 -2.98 3.76 21.58
C ASN A 99 -4.01 2.87 20.84
N GLN A 100 -5.28 3.21 20.86
CA GLN A 100 -6.36 2.50 20.15
C GLN A 100 -6.84 3.24 18.89
N GLU A 101 -6.32 4.44 18.64
CA GLU A 101 -6.71 5.25 17.49
C GLU A 101 -5.89 4.89 16.26
N MET A 102 -6.58 4.79 15.11
CA MET A 102 -5.99 4.56 13.79
C MET A 102 -5.95 5.88 13.01
N ILE A 103 -4.77 6.45 12.85
CA ILE A 103 -4.56 7.70 12.12
C ILE A 103 -4.13 7.35 10.69
N PRO A 104 -4.93 7.66 9.65
CA PRO A 104 -4.58 7.35 8.27
C PRO A 104 -3.35 8.15 7.82
N LEU A 105 -2.44 7.50 7.11
CA LEU A 105 -1.22 8.11 6.58
C LEU A 105 -1.29 8.44 5.09
N THR A 106 -2.39 8.07 4.43
CA THR A 106 -2.60 8.32 3.01
C THR A 106 -3.73 9.33 2.80
N GLU A 107 -3.44 10.42 2.08
CA GLU A 107 -4.46 11.40 1.68
C GLU A 107 -5.35 10.89 0.54
N LYS A 108 -4.77 10.08 -0.34
CA LYS A 108 -5.45 9.48 -1.48
C LYS A 108 -5.41 7.96 -1.38
N PRO A 109 -6.50 7.26 -1.77
CA PRO A 109 -6.52 5.80 -1.76
C PRO A 109 -5.52 5.22 -2.76
N ILE A 110 -4.83 4.15 -2.35
CA ILE A 110 -3.92 3.38 -3.21
C ILE A 110 -4.65 2.10 -3.60
N TYR A 111 -4.99 1.97 -4.88
CA TYR A 111 -5.69 0.79 -5.39
C TYR A 111 -4.71 -0.17 -6.04
N ILE A 112 -4.87 -1.45 -5.74
CA ILE A 112 -4.12 -2.57 -6.31
C ILE A 112 -5.08 -3.39 -7.17
N THR A 113 -4.86 -3.41 -8.46
CA THR A 113 -5.62 -4.28 -9.37
C THR A 113 -4.83 -5.55 -9.62
N ILE A 114 -5.43 -6.70 -9.34
CA ILE A 114 -4.83 -8.00 -9.61
C ILE A 114 -5.38 -8.53 -10.93
N PRO A 115 -4.55 -8.69 -11.97
CA PRO A 115 -5.01 -9.17 -13.26
C PRO A 115 -5.45 -10.64 -13.19
N LYS A 116 -6.35 -11.03 -14.08
CA LYS A 116 -6.74 -12.43 -14.25
C LYS A 116 -5.53 -13.27 -14.65
N THR A 117 -5.34 -14.40 -13.97
CA THR A 117 -4.21 -15.29 -14.22
C THR A 117 -4.49 -16.71 -13.78
N GLU A 118 -4.03 -17.69 -14.56
CA GLU A 118 -4.04 -19.11 -14.19
C GLU A 118 -2.72 -19.57 -13.57
N SER A 119 -1.71 -18.73 -13.58
CA SER A 119 -0.38 -19.00 -13.03
C SER A 119 0.05 -17.93 -12.04
N LYS A 120 1.08 -18.25 -11.26
CA LYS A 120 1.68 -17.33 -10.30
C LYS A 120 2.23 -16.09 -10.98
N ILE A 121 1.83 -14.91 -10.48
CA ILE A 121 2.36 -13.61 -10.88
C ILE A 121 2.77 -12.79 -9.67
N ASP A 122 3.73 -11.89 -9.85
CA ASP A 122 4.08 -10.85 -8.88
C ASP A 122 3.47 -9.51 -9.37
N VAL A 123 2.72 -8.87 -8.49
CA VAL A 123 2.12 -7.55 -8.72
C VAL A 123 2.90 -6.52 -7.91
N VAL A 124 3.29 -5.45 -8.56
CA VAL A 124 4.01 -4.33 -7.95
C VAL A 124 3.22 -3.05 -8.19
N GLU A 125 2.87 -2.36 -7.11
CA GLU A 125 2.24 -1.04 -7.16
C GLU A 125 3.22 0.00 -6.64
N LYS A 126 3.32 1.14 -7.35
CA LYS A 126 4.20 2.26 -6.98
C LYS A 126 3.39 3.43 -6.45
N PHE A 127 3.86 3.99 -5.36
CA PHE A 127 3.23 5.12 -4.68
C PHE A 127 4.27 5.90 -3.87
N ARG A 128 3.85 6.89 -3.10
CA ARG A 128 4.71 7.60 -2.16
C ARG A 128 3.92 7.94 -0.90
N VAL A 129 4.29 7.31 0.23
CA VAL A 129 3.65 7.53 1.53
C VAL A 129 4.72 7.78 2.59
N PRO A 130 4.74 8.97 3.21
CA PRO A 130 5.55 9.22 4.40
C PRO A 130 5.01 8.37 5.56
N ILE A 131 5.88 7.62 6.21
CA ILE A 131 5.51 6.76 7.35
C ILE A 131 6.35 7.19 8.55
N PRO A 132 5.75 7.73 9.62
CA PRO A 132 6.47 8.13 10.81
C PRO A 132 7.00 6.91 11.58
N LYS A 133 8.00 7.12 12.43
CA LYS A 133 8.41 6.12 13.41
C LYS A 133 7.26 5.76 14.34
N GLY A 134 7.22 4.51 14.81
CA GLY A 134 6.18 4.04 15.72
C GLY A 134 5.53 2.73 15.25
N LYS A 135 4.39 2.41 15.83
CA LYS A 135 3.58 1.25 15.46
C LYS A 135 2.69 1.60 14.28
N ILE A 136 2.87 0.91 13.18
CA ILE A 136 2.14 1.11 11.92
C ILE A 136 1.31 -0.13 11.65
N TRP A 137 0.05 0.07 11.27
CA TRP A 137 -0.82 -0.95 10.71
C TRP A 137 -0.83 -0.81 9.18
N ILE A 138 -0.54 -1.89 8.45
CA ILE A 138 -0.54 -1.96 6.99
C ILE A 138 -1.52 -3.04 6.59
N GLU A 139 -2.52 -2.70 5.81
CA GLU A 139 -3.58 -3.63 5.44
C GLU A 139 -3.94 -3.60 3.96
N LEU A 140 -4.42 -4.73 3.49
CA LEU A 140 -5.03 -4.90 2.19
C LEU A 140 -6.53 -5.14 2.39
N GLN A 141 -7.35 -4.26 1.83
CA GLN A 141 -8.80 -4.30 1.90
C GLN A 141 -9.37 -4.69 0.53
N PRO A 142 -10.16 -5.75 0.42
CA PRO A 142 -10.89 -6.03 -0.79
C PRO A 142 -11.97 -4.95 -1.01
N ILE A 143 -12.03 -4.38 -2.22
CA ILE A 143 -12.97 -3.31 -2.57
C ILE A 143 -13.98 -3.77 -3.60
N ASP A 144 -13.51 -4.49 -4.63
CA ASP A 144 -14.35 -4.91 -5.73
C ASP A 144 -13.82 -6.23 -6.31
N ILE A 145 -14.51 -7.32 -6.02
CA ILE A 145 -14.21 -8.65 -6.54
C ILE A 145 -15.45 -9.16 -7.26
N GLN A 146 -15.36 -9.32 -8.58
CA GLN A 146 -16.46 -9.71 -9.45
C GLN A 146 -16.15 -11.02 -10.15
N GLY A 147 -17.20 -11.80 -10.42
CA GLY A 147 -17.12 -13.07 -11.14
C GLY A 147 -18.27 -14.01 -10.79
N GLY A 148 -18.30 -15.18 -11.43
CA GLY A 148 -19.29 -16.22 -11.15
C GLY A 148 -18.99 -16.97 -9.84
N GLU A 149 -19.87 -17.92 -9.47
CA GLU A 149 -19.83 -18.69 -8.21
C GLU A 149 -18.48 -19.37 -7.89
N LYS A 150 -17.73 -19.78 -8.91
CA LYS A 150 -16.42 -20.43 -8.74
C LYS A 150 -15.23 -19.45 -8.87
N ALA A 151 -15.52 -18.16 -9.00
CA ALA A 151 -14.50 -17.15 -9.11
C ALA A 151 -13.79 -16.94 -7.76
N ARG A 152 -12.46 -16.89 -7.78
CA ARG A 152 -11.64 -16.61 -6.59
C ARG A 152 -10.31 -16.06 -6.98
N ILE A 153 -9.75 -15.28 -6.07
CA ILE A 153 -8.36 -14.85 -6.10
C ILE A 153 -7.60 -15.51 -4.95
N VAL A 154 -6.41 -16.03 -5.21
CA VAL A 154 -5.64 -16.86 -4.27
C VAL A 154 -4.27 -16.25 -4.04
N PHE A 155 -3.94 -16.01 -2.78
CA PHE A 155 -2.65 -15.49 -2.34
C PHE A 155 -1.88 -16.52 -1.51
N PRO A 156 -0.53 -16.52 -1.56
CA PRO A 156 0.27 -17.29 -0.64
C PRO A 156 0.21 -16.69 0.76
N VAL A 157 0.28 -17.55 1.75
CA VAL A 157 0.39 -17.18 3.16
C VAL A 157 1.84 -17.27 3.60
N SER A 158 2.27 -16.38 4.46
CA SER A 158 3.58 -16.41 5.12
C SER A 158 3.45 -16.85 6.58
N ARG A 159 4.54 -17.41 7.12
CA ARG A 159 4.71 -17.60 8.56
C ARG A 159 5.02 -16.24 9.21
N SER A 160 3.98 -15.50 9.48
CA SER A 160 4.02 -14.22 10.17
C SER A 160 2.75 -14.09 11.00
N ILE A 161 2.80 -13.28 12.04
CA ILE A 161 1.57 -13.01 12.80
C ILE A 161 0.77 -11.99 12.00
N GLY A 162 -0.10 -12.48 11.12
CA GLY A 162 -1.08 -11.65 10.43
C GLY A 162 -2.33 -11.41 11.28
N TYR A 163 -3.04 -10.37 10.93
CA TYR A 163 -4.30 -10.01 11.59
C TYR A 163 -5.38 -9.78 10.54
N ALA A 164 -6.58 -10.18 10.91
CA ALA A 164 -7.81 -9.73 10.28
C ALA A 164 -8.37 -8.55 11.12
N ARG A 165 -8.86 -7.51 10.44
CA ARG A 165 -9.53 -6.40 11.11
C ARG A 165 -11.01 -6.39 10.74
N TYR A 166 -11.85 -6.45 11.77
CA TYR A 166 -13.28 -6.31 11.69
C TYR A 166 -13.65 -4.99 12.37
N ASP A 167 -14.01 -3.99 11.58
CA ASP A 167 -14.27 -2.63 12.04
C ASP A 167 -13.09 -2.06 12.87
N THR A 168 -13.18 -2.01 14.19
CA THR A 168 -12.12 -1.55 15.10
C THR A 168 -11.37 -2.68 15.80
N THR A 169 -11.79 -3.93 15.62
CA THR A 169 -11.23 -5.10 16.31
C THR A 169 -10.20 -5.81 15.45
N PHE A 170 -9.06 -6.15 16.05
CA PHE A 170 -8.00 -6.92 15.42
C PHE A 170 -7.96 -8.33 15.95
N GLU A 171 -8.11 -9.31 15.09
CA GLU A 171 -8.02 -10.72 15.42
C GLU A 171 -6.79 -11.36 14.75
N LYS A 172 -6.03 -12.13 15.53
CA LYS A 172 -4.89 -12.86 14.98
C LYS A 172 -5.39 -13.97 14.05
N ILE A 173 -4.81 -14.02 12.86
CA ILE A 173 -5.05 -15.14 11.95
C ILE A 173 -4.48 -16.41 12.58
N PRO A 174 -5.26 -17.51 12.62
CA PRO A 174 -4.81 -18.76 13.22
C PRO A 174 -3.51 -19.30 12.64
N LEU A 175 -2.83 -20.19 13.39
CA LEU A 175 -1.61 -20.87 12.98
C LEU A 175 -0.39 -19.95 12.73
N GLY A 176 -0.42 -18.69 13.18
CA GLY A 176 0.67 -17.74 12.91
C GLY A 176 0.84 -17.48 11.42
N ALA A 177 -0.26 -17.43 10.71
CA ALA A 177 -0.31 -17.16 9.28
C ALA A 177 -0.59 -15.68 9.03
N GLY A 178 -0.13 -15.17 7.91
CA GLY A 178 -0.40 -13.80 7.46
C GLY A 178 -0.33 -13.68 5.94
N LEU A 179 -0.91 -12.64 5.39
CA LEU A 179 -0.82 -12.36 3.96
C LEU A 179 0.64 -12.09 3.57
N SER A 180 1.13 -12.79 2.55
CA SER A 180 2.50 -12.65 2.07
C SER A 180 2.64 -11.43 1.15
N PHE A 181 3.03 -10.28 1.70
CA PHE A 181 3.33 -9.07 0.93
C PHE A 181 4.60 -8.38 1.43
N ALA A 182 5.16 -7.49 0.62
CA ALA A 182 6.30 -6.67 1.03
C ALA A 182 6.06 -5.20 0.72
N ILE A 183 6.63 -4.34 1.58
CA ILE A 183 6.70 -2.90 1.38
C ILE A 183 8.16 -2.51 1.25
N LYS A 184 8.48 -1.73 0.22
CA LYS A 184 9.81 -1.16 0.02
C LYS A 184 9.77 0.35 0.06
N GLY A 185 10.91 0.95 0.36
CA GLY A 185 11.05 2.40 0.46
C GLY A 185 12.42 2.82 0.94
N PHE A 186 12.48 4.00 1.54
CA PHE A 186 13.71 4.61 2.06
C PHE A 186 13.53 4.95 3.54
N SER A 187 14.53 4.66 4.37
CA SER A 187 14.61 5.21 5.74
C SER A 187 15.17 6.64 5.67
N GLU A 188 14.60 7.52 6.47
CA GLU A 188 15.10 8.87 6.69
C GLU A 188 16.04 8.92 7.90
#